data_78d274b70dca3f1ec20e7accc9394c71
#
_entry.id   78d274b70dca3f1ec20e7accc9394c71
#
_cell.length_a   1.000
_cell.length_b   1.000
_cell.length_c   1.000
_cell.angle_alpha   90.00
_cell.angle_beta   90.00
_cell.angle_gamma   90.00
#
_symmetry.space_group_name_H-M   'P 1'
#
loop_
_entity.id
_entity.type
_entity.pdbx_description
1 polymer ?
#
loop_
_entity_poly.entity_id
_entity_poly.type
_entity_poly.pdbx_seq_one_letter_code
_entity_poly.pdbx_strand_id
1 'polypeptide(L)'
;VKKLALVGCLAVLACSRQQPPAQQDLHYTVGPAWQAAGKWFYPREDFAWQGSGLAVRGPAQAEGHLTADGEVWHAASMTGSHQTLQLPAVVRVTNLDNGRQIVIRLNDRGPNDPGRVIGLSPRAADLLGVGKEPARVQVVEDEMASRQFAEVLPGGPMLQISAAPLEKVQQTALGNAAVDRQGLTVLADNTTQETPAPGKVVLADLPATVMQGVPVSSMLWVETMDFTSRLAAMRQAAAQGASVRPVFLGHSTMWAVRYGPFTTISEADAALKRALATGLTGSHIVVE
;
A
#
# COMPACT_ATOMS: atom_id res chain seq x y z
N VAL A 1 -34.80 58.43 36.80
CA VAL A 1 -34.67 57.03 37.12
C VAL A 1 -33.93 56.37 35.95
N LYS A 2 -32.61 56.19 36.02
CA LYS A 2 -31.80 55.52 34.98
C LYS A 2 -31.63 54.03 35.37
N LYS A 3 -32.15 53.13 34.52
CA LYS A 3 -31.94 51.69 34.65
C LYS A 3 -30.63 51.32 33.94
N LEU A 4 -29.67 50.87 34.72
CA LEU A 4 -28.40 50.32 34.23
C LEU A 4 -28.62 48.83 33.91
N ALA A 5 -28.52 48.44 32.64
CA ALA A 5 -28.55 47.06 32.19
C ALA A 5 -27.14 46.46 32.24
N LEU A 6 -26.93 45.50 33.14
CA LEU A 6 -25.70 44.74 33.26
C LEU A 6 -25.70 43.61 32.26
N VAL A 7 -24.88 43.72 31.19
CA VAL A 7 -24.69 42.67 30.19
C VAL A 7 -23.55 41.77 30.70
N GLY A 8 -23.95 40.59 31.20
CA GLY A 8 -22.97 39.55 31.60
C GLY A 8 -22.40 38.82 30.38
N CYS A 9 -21.13 39.00 30.05
CA CYS A 9 -20.39 38.17 29.09
C CYS A 9 -20.13 36.79 29.67
N LEU A 10 -20.88 35.77 29.22
CA LEU A 10 -20.50 34.38 29.45
C LEU A 10 -19.34 34.04 28.49
N ALA A 11 -18.12 34.02 29.00
CA ALA A 11 -16.98 33.41 28.31
C ALA A 11 -17.10 31.88 28.36
N VAL A 12 -17.53 31.29 27.24
CA VAL A 12 -17.50 29.85 27.06
C VAL A 12 -16.05 29.45 26.80
N LEU A 13 -15.37 28.95 27.82
CA LEU A 13 -14.08 28.27 27.68
C LEU A 13 -14.33 26.96 26.92
N ALA A 14 -14.17 27.00 25.59
CA ALA A 14 -14.05 25.80 24.79
C ALA A 14 -12.74 25.12 25.13
N CYS A 15 -12.75 24.18 26.09
CA CYS A 15 -11.67 23.23 26.28
C CYS A 15 -11.59 22.37 25.01
N SER A 16 -10.72 22.71 24.09
CA SER A 16 -10.30 21.78 23.06
C SER A 16 -9.58 20.63 23.74
N ARG A 17 -10.28 19.50 23.91
CA ARG A 17 -9.63 18.26 24.29
C ARG A 17 -8.65 17.90 23.19
N GLN A 18 -7.38 18.18 23.40
CA GLN A 18 -6.31 17.63 22.59
C GLN A 18 -6.41 16.10 22.72
N GLN A 19 -6.84 15.44 21.67
CA GLN A 19 -6.78 13.98 21.61
C GLN A 19 -5.32 13.56 21.78
N PRO A 20 -5.05 12.55 22.64
CA PRO A 20 -3.70 12.02 22.73
C PRO A 20 -3.24 11.58 21.32
N PRO A 21 -1.95 11.73 21.01
CA PRO A 21 -1.42 11.32 19.71
C PRO A 21 -1.77 9.84 19.47
N ALA A 22 -2.17 9.53 18.23
CA ALA A 22 -2.50 8.18 17.86
C ALA A 22 -1.31 7.25 18.17
N GLN A 23 -1.57 6.16 18.88
CA GLN A 23 -0.55 5.20 19.20
C GLN A 23 -0.33 4.31 17.97
N GLN A 24 0.88 4.33 17.42
CA GLN A 24 1.29 3.51 16.29
C GLN A 24 1.23 2.03 16.66
N ASP A 25 0.62 1.22 15.79
CA ASP A 25 0.49 -0.23 15.91
C ASP A 25 0.80 -0.89 14.55
N LEU A 26 2.05 -0.74 14.13
CA LEU A 26 2.51 -1.18 12.81
C LEU A 26 2.40 -2.69 12.64
N HIS A 27 1.72 -3.12 11.59
CA HIS A 27 1.54 -4.53 11.25
C HIS A 27 1.41 -4.74 9.73
N TYR A 28 1.79 -5.93 9.29
CA TYR A 28 1.51 -6.36 7.93
C TYR A 28 0.03 -6.71 7.77
N THR A 29 -0.59 -6.26 6.69
CA THR A 29 -1.99 -6.56 6.42
C THR A 29 -2.31 -6.61 4.93
N VAL A 30 -3.12 -7.58 4.54
CA VAL A 30 -3.81 -7.57 3.24
C VAL A 30 -5.14 -6.83 3.38
N GLY A 31 -5.75 -6.94 4.56
CA GLY A 31 -7.01 -6.29 4.89
C GLY A 31 -8.24 -6.88 4.19
N PRO A 32 -9.44 -6.51 4.61
CA PRO A 32 -10.69 -6.95 4.02
C PRO A 32 -11.00 -6.20 2.71
N ALA A 33 -11.96 -6.73 1.94
CA ALA A 33 -12.56 -5.99 0.85
C ALA A 33 -13.21 -4.70 1.36
N TRP A 34 -13.10 -3.62 0.59
CA TRP A 34 -13.62 -2.31 0.95
C TRP A 34 -14.26 -1.61 -0.24
N GLN A 35 -15.08 -0.60 0.01
CA GLN A 35 -15.83 0.09 -1.02
C GLN A 35 -15.57 1.59 -1.00
N ALA A 36 -15.39 2.18 -2.19
CA ALA A 36 -15.36 3.62 -2.37
C ALA A 36 -15.97 3.99 -3.73
N ALA A 37 -16.64 5.12 -3.80
CA ALA A 37 -17.28 5.65 -5.01
C ALA A 37 -18.13 4.60 -5.76
N GLY A 38 -18.80 3.70 -5.04
CA GLY A 38 -19.65 2.65 -5.62
C GLY A 38 -18.92 1.43 -6.20
N LYS A 39 -17.59 1.37 -6.06
CA LYS A 39 -16.75 0.25 -6.51
C LYS A 39 -16.20 -0.52 -5.32
N TRP A 40 -16.21 -1.86 -5.41
CA TRP A 40 -15.54 -2.75 -4.48
C TRP A 40 -14.10 -2.98 -4.89
N PHE A 41 -13.20 -2.95 -3.90
CA PHE A 41 -11.79 -3.28 -4.03
C PHE A 41 -11.49 -4.52 -3.20
N TYR A 42 -10.71 -5.43 -3.77
CA TYR A 42 -10.35 -6.72 -3.16
C TYR A 42 -8.84 -6.80 -2.96
N PRO A 43 -8.33 -6.40 -1.78
CA PRO A 43 -6.91 -6.51 -1.48
C PRO A 43 -6.40 -7.94 -1.59
N ARG A 44 -5.19 -8.09 -2.09
CA ARG A 44 -4.49 -9.37 -2.20
C ARG A 44 -2.98 -9.15 -2.15
N GLU A 45 -2.25 -10.20 -1.81
CA GLU A 45 -0.80 -10.23 -1.99
C GLU A 45 -0.46 -10.33 -3.48
N ASP A 46 0.43 -9.46 -3.94
CA ASP A 46 0.93 -9.49 -5.31
C ASP A 46 2.29 -8.78 -5.36
N PHE A 47 3.33 -9.45 -4.87
CA PHE A 47 4.68 -8.88 -4.74
C PHE A 47 5.37 -8.58 -6.09
N ALA A 48 4.88 -9.15 -7.18
CA ALA A 48 5.38 -8.88 -8.53
C ALA A 48 4.51 -7.86 -9.28
N TRP A 49 3.66 -7.12 -8.55
CA TRP A 49 2.68 -6.22 -9.15
C TRP A 49 3.35 -5.07 -9.91
N GLN A 50 2.85 -4.81 -11.08
CA GLN A 50 3.16 -3.64 -11.88
C GLN A 50 1.91 -3.15 -12.61
N GLY A 51 1.81 -1.84 -12.75
CA GLY A 51 0.68 -1.23 -13.44
C GLY A 51 0.95 0.22 -13.82
N SER A 52 0.10 0.75 -14.67
CA SER A 52 0.08 2.15 -15.04
C SER A 52 -1.30 2.75 -14.74
N GLY A 53 -1.36 4.04 -14.56
CA GLY A 53 -2.60 4.74 -14.26
C GLY A 53 -2.37 6.18 -13.87
N LEU A 54 -3.30 6.73 -13.09
CA LEU A 54 -3.24 8.12 -12.63
C LEU A 54 -2.89 8.18 -11.15
N ALA A 55 -1.85 8.96 -10.82
CA ALA A 55 -1.49 9.30 -9.45
C ALA A 55 -2.17 10.59 -9.02
N VAL A 56 -2.55 10.67 -7.75
CA VAL A 56 -3.08 11.88 -7.13
C VAL A 56 -2.30 12.25 -5.88
N ARG A 57 -2.26 13.56 -5.60
CA ARG A 57 -1.77 14.08 -4.33
C ARG A 57 -2.79 13.79 -3.22
N GLY A 58 -2.36 13.16 -2.15
CA GLY A 58 -3.17 12.91 -0.97
C GLY A 58 -3.48 14.19 -0.17
N PRO A 59 -4.50 14.17 0.67
CA PRO A 59 -4.91 15.33 1.46
C PRO A 59 -3.90 15.63 2.57
N ALA A 60 -3.53 16.90 2.72
CA ALA A 60 -2.67 17.35 3.81
C ALA A 60 -3.35 17.31 5.20
N GLN A 61 -4.68 17.22 5.22
CA GLN A 61 -5.48 17.22 6.46
C GLN A 61 -5.45 15.88 7.22
N ALA A 62 -4.83 14.88 6.66
CA ALA A 62 -4.73 13.56 7.26
C ALA A 62 -3.62 13.45 8.33
N GLU A 63 -2.88 14.54 8.62
CA GLU A 63 -1.74 14.54 9.55
C GLU A 63 -2.09 13.94 10.92
N GLY A 64 -1.29 12.96 11.34
CA GLY A 64 -1.41 12.34 12.66
C GLY A 64 -2.48 11.25 12.80
N HIS A 65 -3.23 10.90 11.76
CA HIS A 65 -4.15 9.75 11.82
C HIS A 65 -3.40 8.42 11.57
N LEU A 66 -4.02 7.32 11.96
CA LEU A 66 -3.49 5.98 11.69
C LEU A 66 -3.84 5.55 10.27
N THR A 67 -2.85 5.01 9.58
CA THR A 67 -2.99 4.36 8.28
C THR A 67 -3.49 2.92 8.41
N ALA A 68 -3.80 2.28 7.30
CA ALA A 68 -4.35 0.93 7.30
C ALA A 68 -3.37 -0.14 7.85
N ASP A 69 -2.07 0.10 7.83
CA ASP A 69 -1.05 -0.76 8.44
C ASP A 69 -0.67 -0.36 9.88
N GLY A 70 -1.35 0.67 10.44
CA GLY A 70 -1.13 1.14 11.80
C GLY A 70 0.02 2.13 11.98
N GLU A 71 0.63 2.65 10.91
CA GLU A 71 1.54 3.78 10.99
C GLU A 71 0.79 5.08 11.29
N VAL A 72 1.50 6.08 11.78
CA VAL A 72 1.00 7.45 11.84
C VAL A 72 1.31 8.15 10.52
N TRP A 73 0.28 8.67 9.86
CA TRP A 73 0.44 9.37 8.60
C TRP A 73 1.07 10.75 8.78
N HIS A 74 2.09 11.05 7.97
CA HIS A 74 2.79 12.32 7.93
C HIS A 74 2.90 12.85 6.50
N ALA A 75 2.53 14.12 6.31
CA ALA A 75 2.61 14.78 5.00
C ALA A 75 4.04 14.86 4.44
N ALA A 76 5.04 14.85 5.32
CA ALA A 76 6.47 14.94 4.98
C ALA A 76 7.12 13.60 4.65
N SER A 77 6.46 12.47 4.93
CA SER A 77 7.01 11.13 4.70
C SER A 77 6.93 10.68 3.25
N MET A 78 7.82 9.77 2.86
CA MET A 78 7.84 9.14 1.53
C MET A 78 6.85 7.97 1.48
N THR A 79 5.56 8.28 1.60
CA THR A 79 4.48 7.28 1.69
C THR A 79 3.39 7.51 0.66
N GLY A 80 2.52 6.52 0.54
CA GLY A 80 1.37 6.57 -0.36
C GLY A 80 0.30 5.54 -0.02
N SER A 81 -0.77 5.53 -0.80
CA SER A 81 -1.90 4.60 -0.66
C SER A 81 -2.15 3.84 -1.96
N HIS A 82 -2.56 2.57 -1.83
CA HIS A 82 -2.95 1.74 -2.95
C HIS A 82 -4.22 0.95 -2.64
N GLN A 83 -5.01 0.71 -3.69
CA GLN A 83 -6.36 0.15 -3.51
C GLN A 83 -6.35 -1.33 -3.10
N THR A 84 -5.36 -2.12 -3.57
CA THR A 84 -5.43 -3.58 -3.48
C THR A 84 -4.15 -4.29 -3.06
N LEU A 85 -2.98 -3.64 -3.05
CA LEU A 85 -1.73 -4.28 -2.62
C LEU A 85 -1.73 -4.55 -1.11
N GLN A 86 -0.94 -5.52 -0.68
CA GLN A 86 -0.62 -5.72 0.73
C GLN A 86 0.06 -4.47 1.32
N LEU A 87 -0.01 -4.29 2.62
CA LEU A 87 0.57 -3.17 3.34
C LEU A 87 1.39 -3.67 4.55
N PRO A 88 2.56 -3.05 4.80
CA PRO A 88 3.25 -2.10 3.91
C PRO A 88 3.84 -2.76 2.67
N ALA A 89 3.98 -1.99 1.59
CA ALA A 89 4.70 -2.40 0.38
C ALA A 89 5.61 -1.27 -0.10
N VAL A 90 6.72 -1.61 -0.74
CA VAL A 90 7.62 -0.63 -1.37
C VAL A 90 7.35 -0.61 -2.86
N VAL A 91 7.13 0.58 -3.42
CA VAL A 91 6.91 0.75 -4.85
C VAL A 91 7.79 1.85 -5.43
N ARG A 92 8.19 1.65 -6.67
CA ARG A 92 8.81 2.65 -7.51
C ARG A 92 7.73 3.29 -8.37
N VAL A 93 7.61 4.60 -8.28
CA VAL A 93 6.63 5.39 -9.05
C VAL A 93 7.38 6.26 -10.03
N THR A 94 7.05 6.13 -11.32
CA THR A 94 7.60 6.93 -12.41
C THR A 94 6.50 7.81 -12.98
N ASN A 95 6.69 9.11 -12.96
CA ASN A 95 5.84 10.07 -13.64
C ASN A 95 6.20 10.09 -15.12
N LEU A 96 5.29 9.63 -15.97
CA LEU A 96 5.50 9.48 -17.42
C LEU A 96 5.53 10.84 -18.15
N ASP A 97 4.89 11.87 -17.57
CA ASP A 97 4.83 13.19 -18.18
C ASP A 97 6.15 13.97 -18.05
N ASN A 98 6.96 13.70 -16.99
CA ASN A 98 8.20 14.43 -16.73
C ASN A 98 9.44 13.54 -16.56
N GLY A 99 9.29 12.23 -16.52
CA GLY A 99 10.35 11.24 -16.34
C GLY A 99 10.91 11.13 -14.91
N ARG A 100 10.37 11.86 -13.92
CA ARG A 100 10.82 11.73 -12.53
C ARG A 100 10.39 10.39 -11.94
N GLN A 101 11.25 9.83 -11.12
CA GLN A 101 11.02 8.56 -10.45
C GLN A 101 11.39 8.66 -8.97
N ILE A 102 10.56 8.12 -8.10
CA ILE A 102 10.76 8.04 -6.66
C ILE A 102 10.44 6.64 -6.15
N VAL A 103 10.93 6.32 -4.95
CA VAL A 103 10.54 5.11 -4.21
C VAL A 103 9.75 5.54 -2.99
N ILE A 104 8.60 4.92 -2.75
CA ILE A 104 7.73 5.21 -1.61
C ILE A 104 7.27 3.92 -0.94
N ARG A 105 6.86 4.04 0.32
CA ARG A 105 6.16 2.97 1.04
C ARG A 105 4.65 3.19 0.97
N LEU A 106 3.93 2.18 0.53
CA LEU A 106 2.48 2.14 0.64
C LEU A 106 2.13 1.67 2.05
N ASN A 107 1.36 2.47 2.76
CA ASN A 107 0.96 2.20 4.14
C ASN A 107 -0.54 2.40 4.38
N ASP A 108 -1.27 2.87 3.37
CA ASP A 108 -2.69 3.15 3.53
C ASP A 108 -3.55 2.65 2.35
N ARG A 109 -4.87 2.53 2.58
CA ARG A 109 -5.87 2.22 1.55
C ARG A 109 -6.33 3.47 0.83
N GLY A 110 -6.48 3.35 -0.47
CA GLY A 110 -6.88 4.43 -1.35
C GLY A 110 -6.12 4.43 -2.67
N PRO A 111 -6.32 5.41 -3.52
CA PRO A 111 -7.31 6.50 -3.45
C PRO A 111 -8.76 6.00 -3.52
N ASN A 112 -9.69 6.80 -2.98
CA ASN A 112 -11.11 6.50 -3.02
C ASN A 112 -11.73 6.65 -4.42
N ASP A 113 -11.07 7.36 -5.31
CA ASP A 113 -11.47 7.51 -6.71
C ASP A 113 -11.04 6.26 -7.51
N PRO A 114 -11.99 5.53 -8.12
CA PRO A 114 -11.68 4.31 -8.86
C PRO A 114 -10.83 4.53 -10.13
N GLY A 115 -10.73 5.76 -10.61
CA GLY A 115 -9.89 6.13 -11.75
C GLY A 115 -8.44 6.44 -11.39
N ARG A 116 -8.04 6.27 -10.14
CA ARG A 116 -6.69 6.56 -9.63
C ARG A 116 -6.02 5.29 -9.12
N VAL A 117 -4.79 5.04 -9.56
CA VAL A 117 -4.06 3.83 -9.17
C VAL A 117 -3.32 4.02 -7.84
N ILE A 118 -2.85 5.23 -7.56
CA ILE A 118 -2.02 5.51 -6.38
C ILE A 118 -2.28 6.91 -5.82
N GLY A 119 -2.33 7.01 -4.49
CA GLY A 119 -2.29 8.27 -3.76
C GLY A 119 -0.89 8.51 -3.21
N LEU A 120 -0.42 9.74 -3.25
CA LEU A 120 0.92 10.14 -2.81
C LEU A 120 0.82 11.09 -1.62
N SER A 121 1.68 10.94 -0.63
CA SER A 121 1.84 11.98 0.39
C SER A 121 2.19 13.32 -0.28
N PRO A 122 1.94 14.46 0.35
CA PRO A 122 2.34 15.75 -0.18
C PRO A 122 3.83 15.83 -0.57
N ARG A 123 4.70 15.27 0.26
CA ARG A 123 6.16 15.22 -0.01
C ARG A 123 6.48 14.40 -1.26
N ALA A 124 5.93 13.18 -1.34
CA ALA A 124 6.15 12.31 -2.50
C ALA A 124 5.60 12.93 -3.79
N ALA A 125 4.42 13.56 -3.72
CA ALA A 125 3.81 14.25 -4.85
C ALA A 125 4.68 15.43 -5.34
N ASP A 126 5.21 16.26 -4.43
CA ASP A 126 6.10 17.39 -4.79
C ASP A 126 7.37 16.90 -5.51
N LEU A 127 8.00 15.85 -5.00
CA LEU A 127 9.22 15.30 -5.59
C LEU A 127 8.95 14.68 -6.96
N LEU A 128 7.83 13.97 -7.11
CA LEU A 128 7.44 13.37 -8.39
C LEU A 128 6.92 14.39 -9.39
N GLY A 129 6.57 15.60 -8.95
CA GLY A 129 6.00 16.67 -9.77
C GLY A 129 4.51 16.46 -10.03
N VAL A 130 3.77 15.89 -9.07
CA VAL A 130 2.31 15.75 -9.10
C VAL A 130 1.68 16.93 -8.36
N GLY A 131 0.97 17.76 -9.09
CA GLY A 131 0.31 18.95 -8.57
C GLY A 131 -1.12 18.69 -8.08
N LYS A 132 -2.03 19.60 -8.40
CA LYS A 132 -3.47 19.45 -8.13
C LYS A 132 -4.13 18.48 -9.11
N GLU A 133 -3.67 18.50 -10.36
CA GLU A 133 -4.14 17.60 -11.40
C GLU A 133 -3.45 16.24 -11.26
N PRO A 134 -4.16 15.14 -11.55
CA PRO A 134 -3.57 13.81 -11.60
C PRO A 134 -2.45 13.74 -12.65
N ALA A 135 -1.44 12.92 -12.40
CA ALA A 135 -0.35 12.67 -13.36
C ALA A 135 -0.37 11.23 -13.85
N ARG A 136 0.08 11.00 -15.08
CA ARG A 136 0.25 9.67 -15.64
C ARG A 136 1.47 9.01 -15.03
N VAL A 137 1.29 7.82 -14.45
CA VAL A 137 2.38 7.12 -13.77
C VAL A 137 2.45 5.66 -14.15
N GLN A 138 3.66 5.13 -14.07
CA GLN A 138 3.93 3.70 -13.95
C GLN A 138 4.32 3.41 -12.51
N VAL A 139 3.79 2.34 -11.95
CA VAL A 139 4.08 1.87 -10.59
C VAL A 139 4.55 0.44 -10.67
N VAL A 140 5.68 0.15 -10.03
CA VAL A 140 6.29 -1.18 -9.99
C VAL A 140 6.63 -1.50 -8.55
N GLU A 141 6.18 -2.63 -8.06
CA GLU A 141 6.50 -3.08 -6.71
C GLU A 141 7.95 -3.56 -6.63
N ASP A 142 8.63 -3.21 -5.53
CA ASP A 142 9.89 -3.80 -5.14
C ASP A 142 9.60 -5.07 -4.33
N GLU A 143 9.64 -6.20 -5.03
CA GLU A 143 9.30 -7.50 -4.46
C GLU A 143 10.14 -7.83 -3.21
N MET A 144 11.46 -7.59 -3.27
CA MET A 144 12.38 -7.95 -2.17
C MET A 144 12.06 -7.13 -0.91
N ALA A 145 11.94 -5.82 -1.05
CA ALA A 145 11.65 -4.93 0.07
C ALA A 145 10.26 -5.19 0.67
N SER A 146 9.25 -5.46 -0.18
CA SER A 146 7.89 -5.74 0.27
C SER A 146 7.78 -7.09 0.97
N ARG A 147 8.45 -8.14 0.48
CA ARG A 147 8.49 -9.45 1.16
C ARG A 147 9.15 -9.38 2.53
N GLN A 148 10.19 -8.56 2.68
CA GLN A 148 10.84 -8.37 3.97
C GLN A 148 9.86 -7.86 5.03
N PHE A 149 8.93 -6.98 4.69
CA PHE A 149 7.90 -6.54 5.63
C PHE A 149 6.94 -7.68 6.00
N ALA A 150 6.54 -8.51 5.05
CA ALA A 150 5.69 -9.67 5.31
C ALA A 150 6.37 -10.69 6.24
N GLU A 151 7.69 -10.78 6.22
CA GLU A 151 8.46 -11.72 7.04
C GLU A 151 8.71 -11.21 8.47
N VAL A 152 8.89 -9.89 8.66
CA VAL A 152 9.35 -9.34 9.94
C VAL A 152 8.27 -8.64 10.75
N LEU A 153 7.17 -8.20 10.13
CA LEU A 153 6.12 -7.45 10.82
C LEU A 153 5.07 -8.39 11.44
N PRO A 154 4.48 -8.00 12.57
CA PRO A 154 3.30 -8.68 13.09
C PRO A 154 2.19 -8.76 12.04
N GLY A 155 1.46 -9.87 12.00
CA GLY A 155 0.38 -10.08 11.02
C GLY A 155 0.82 -10.62 9.66
N GLY A 156 2.13 -10.69 9.39
CA GLY A 156 2.66 -11.35 8.20
C GLY A 156 2.49 -12.87 8.22
N PRO A 157 2.60 -13.53 7.06
CA PRO A 157 2.53 -14.98 6.98
C PRO A 157 3.77 -15.57 7.67
N MET A 158 3.65 -15.86 8.96
CA MET A 158 4.70 -16.54 9.71
C MET A 158 4.85 -17.96 9.16
N LEU A 159 5.98 -18.25 8.55
CA LEU A 159 6.43 -19.62 8.42
C LEU A 159 6.61 -20.14 9.85
N GLN A 160 5.72 -21.00 10.31
CA GLN A 160 5.94 -21.76 11.54
C GLN A 160 7.12 -22.69 11.31
N ILE A 161 8.33 -22.20 11.53
CA ILE A 161 9.50 -23.03 11.68
C ILE A 161 9.29 -23.72 13.02
N SER A 162 8.68 -24.89 13.00
CA SER A 162 8.71 -25.80 14.14
C SER A 162 10.19 -26.15 14.34
N ALA A 163 10.84 -25.46 15.27
CA ALA A 163 12.17 -25.87 15.68
C ALA A 163 12.07 -27.33 16.12
N ALA A 164 12.76 -28.23 15.42
CA ALA A 164 12.85 -29.60 15.85
C ALA A 164 13.32 -29.62 17.31
N PRO A 165 12.72 -30.42 18.19
CA PRO A 165 13.19 -30.53 19.56
C PRO A 165 14.68 -30.82 19.53
N LEU A 166 15.49 -29.99 20.19
CA LEU A 166 16.88 -30.30 20.41
C LEU A 166 16.92 -31.58 21.24
N GLU A 167 17.12 -32.75 20.59
CA GLU A 167 17.42 -33.97 21.32
C GLU A 167 18.69 -33.69 22.11
N LYS A 168 18.56 -33.86 23.43
CA LYS A 168 19.74 -33.84 24.32
C LYS A 168 20.66 -34.93 23.81
N VAL A 169 21.77 -34.55 23.20
CA VAL A 169 22.86 -35.47 22.89
C VAL A 169 23.37 -36.01 24.20
N GLN A 170 22.94 -37.21 24.57
CA GLN A 170 23.59 -37.95 25.67
C GLN A 170 24.97 -38.33 25.17
N GLN A 171 25.97 -37.61 25.65
CA GLN A 171 27.35 -38.08 25.56
C GLN A 171 27.48 -39.31 26.43
N THR A 172 27.35 -40.48 25.83
CA THR A 172 27.76 -41.73 26.48
C THR A 172 29.28 -41.72 26.49
N ALA A 173 29.87 -41.42 27.64
CA ALA A 173 31.28 -41.53 27.84
C ALA A 173 31.70 -43.01 27.65
N LEU A 174 32.38 -43.30 26.58
CA LEU A 174 33.14 -44.56 26.41
C LEU A 174 34.30 -44.53 27.42
N GLY A 175 34.27 -45.51 28.31
CA GLY A 175 35.06 -45.59 29.50
C GLY A 175 36.60 -45.58 29.29
N ASN A 176 37.19 -45.28 30.39
CA ASN A 176 38.50 -45.55 30.96
C ASN A 176 39.50 -44.39 30.98
N ALA A 177 39.64 -43.85 32.10
CA ALA A 177 40.82 -43.81 32.93
C ALA A 177 40.68 -42.72 33.97
N ALA A 178 40.82 -43.10 35.22
CA ALA A 178 40.88 -42.22 36.35
C ALA A 178 41.96 -41.14 36.20
N VAL A 179 41.57 -39.87 36.24
CA VAL A 179 42.41 -38.79 36.74
C VAL A 179 41.49 -37.86 37.55
N ASP A 180 41.69 -37.98 38.83
CA ASP A 180 41.21 -37.08 39.88
C ASP A 180 41.66 -35.65 39.61
N ARG A 181 40.75 -34.71 39.45
CA ARG A 181 40.98 -33.26 39.65
C ARG A 181 39.72 -32.59 40.12
N GLN A 182 39.82 -32.15 41.34
CA GLN A 182 38.97 -31.31 42.13
C GLN A 182 38.31 -30.15 41.35
N GLY A 183 37.03 -29.99 41.54
CA GLY A 183 36.42 -28.70 41.76
C GLY A 183 36.27 -27.80 40.55
N LEU A 184 35.16 -27.97 39.78
CA LEU A 184 34.47 -26.84 39.19
C LEU A 184 32.98 -27.10 39.24
N THR A 185 32.32 -26.55 40.22
CA THR A 185 30.85 -26.46 40.26
C THR A 185 30.44 -25.41 39.25
N VAL A 186 30.03 -25.86 38.06
CA VAL A 186 29.34 -24.97 37.12
C VAL A 186 27.91 -24.85 37.63
N LEU A 187 27.60 -23.74 38.28
CA LEU A 187 26.22 -23.30 38.53
C LEU A 187 25.60 -23.11 37.17
N ALA A 188 24.70 -24.02 36.80
CA ALA A 188 23.79 -23.80 35.67
C ALA A 188 22.87 -22.66 36.05
N ASP A 189 23.19 -21.48 35.59
CA ASP A 189 22.31 -20.34 35.66
C ASP A 189 21.15 -20.65 34.71
N ASN A 190 20.03 -21.03 35.27
CA ASN A 190 18.74 -21.11 34.59
C ASN A 190 18.26 -19.69 34.31
N THR A 191 18.96 -18.98 33.44
CA THR A 191 18.42 -17.76 32.89
C THR A 191 17.32 -18.19 31.92
N THR A 192 16.10 -18.16 32.41
CA THR A 192 14.91 -18.13 31.60
C THR A 192 15.12 -16.96 30.64
N GLN A 193 15.46 -17.21 29.38
CA GLN A 193 15.40 -16.18 28.35
C GLN A 193 13.93 -15.75 28.28
N GLU A 194 13.61 -14.68 29.01
CA GLU A 194 12.42 -13.91 28.74
C GLU A 194 12.50 -13.52 27.26
N THR A 195 11.57 -14.05 26.48
CA THR A 195 11.32 -13.55 25.13
C THR A 195 11.12 -12.04 25.28
N PRO A 196 11.93 -11.18 24.66
CA PRO A 196 11.74 -9.75 24.77
C PRO A 196 10.30 -9.46 24.34
N ALA A 197 9.55 -8.72 25.16
CA ALA A 197 8.28 -8.18 24.77
C ALA A 197 8.48 -7.50 23.39
N PRO A 198 7.60 -7.71 22.40
CA PRO A 198 7.80 -7.17 21.07
C PRO A 198 7.97 -5.65 21.19
N GLY A 199 9.22 -5.20 21.01
CA GLY A 199 9.54 -3.80 21.00
C GLY A 199 8.70 -3.14 19.90
N LYS A 200 8.15 -1.98 20.17
CA LYS A 200 7.36 -1.22 19.20
C LYS A 200 8.19 -1.04 17.94
N VAL A 201 7.81 -1.73 16.85
CA VAL A 201 8.49 -1.62 15.55
C VAL A 201 8.14 -0.26 14.95
N VAL A 202 9.15 0.52 14.62
CA VAL A 202 9.00 1.78 13.90
C VAL A 202 9.83 1.68 12.63
N LEU A 203 9.20 1.85 11.47
CA LEU A 203 9.91 1.88 10.20
C LEU A 203 10.54 3.25 9.99
N ALA A 204 11.80 3.25 9.56
CA ALA A 204 12.44 4.46 9.08
C ALA A 204 11.75 4.96 7.81
N ASP A 205 11.71 6.27 7.62
CA ASP A 205 11.23 6.86 6.37
C ASP A 205 12.19 6.52 5.24
N LEU A 206 11.65 6.36 4.03
CA LEU A 206 12.46 6.11 2.85
C LEU A 206 13.19 7.39 2.40
N PRO A 207 14.38 7.26 1.79
CA PRO A 207 15.11 8.42 1.33
C PRO A 207 14.32 9.19 0.25
N ALA A 208 14.24 10.51 0.40
CA ALA A 208 13.56 11.42 -0.52
C ALA A 208 14.39 11.66 -1.80
N THR A 209 14.81 10.57 -2.45
CA THR A 209 15.65 10.61 -3.65
C THR A 209 14.78 10.63 -4.90
N VAL A 210 15.11 11.53 -5.82
CA VAL A 210 14.49 11.62 -7.15
C VAL A 210 15.50 11.18 -8.20
N MET A 211 15.11 10.21 -9.01
CA MET A 211 15.84 9.85 -10.22
C MET A 211 15.17 10.51 -11.41
N GLN A 212 15.98 10.99 -12.38
CA GLN A 212 15.47 11.62 -13.59
C GLN A 212 15.64 10.67 -14.78
N GLY A 213 14.52 10.25 -15.33
CA GLY A 213 14.45 9.52 -16.59
C GLY A 213 13.94 10.43 -17.72
N VAL A 214 13.54 9.79 -18.82
CA VAL A 214 13.00 10.46 -19.99
C VAL A 214 11.47 10.44 -19.93
N PRO A 215 10.78 11.57 -20.22
CA PRO A 215 9.34 11.57 -20.40
C PRO A 215 8.89 10.61 -21.50
N VAL A 216 7.76 9.94 -21.29
CA VAL A 216 7.19 9.01 -22.24
C VAL A 216 5.84 9.53 -22.70
N SER A 217 5.68 9.68 -24.01
CA SER A 217 4.37 10.02 -24.59
C SER A 217 3.43 8.85 -24.36
N SER A 218 2.30 9.10 -23.74
CA SER A 218 1.37 8.07 -23.33
C SER A 218 -0.08 8.50 -23.53
N MET A 219 -0.94 7.53 -23.81
CA MET A 219 -2.38 7.71 -23.99
C MET A 219 -3.13 7.06 -22.84
N LEU A 220 -4.35 7.53 -22.60
CA LEU A 220 -5.22 7.00 -21.56
C LEU A 220 -6.22 6.01 -22.18
N TRP A 221 -6.46 4.93 -21.47
CA TRP A 221 -7.43 3.92 -21.84
C TRP A 221 -8.30 3.57 -20.64
N VAL A 222 -9.53 3.20 -20.86
CA VAL A 222 -10.36 2.56 -19.84
C VAL A 222 -10.44 1.08 -20.17
N GLU A 223 -9.88 0.25 -19.31
CA GLU A 223 -10.00 -1.21 -19.38
C GLU A 223 -11.15 -1.71 -18.51
N THR A 224 -11.84 -2.72 -19.01
CA THR A 224 -12.89 -3.41 -18.26
C THR A 224 -12.38 -4.77 -17.79
N MET A 225 -13.24 -5.48 -17.06
CA MET A 225 -12.94 -6.81 -16.55
C MET A 225 -12.31 -7.73 -17.58
N ASP A 226 -11.35 -8.51 -17.16
CA ASP A 226 -10.73 -9.55 -17.97
C ASP A 226 -11.73 -10.69 -18.22
N PHE A 227 -11.92 -11.03 -19.48
CA PHE A 227 -12.80 -12.10 -19.91
C PHE A 227 -12.00 -13.37 -20.15
N THR A 228 -12.50 -14.53 -19.70
CA THR A 228 -11.91 -15.83 -20.02
C THR A 228 -12.18 -16.24 -21.48
N SER A 229 -13.25 -15.72 -22.08
CA SER A 229 -13.67 -16.00 -23.44
C SER A 229 -13.45 -14.80 -24.35
N ARG A 230 -12.64 -14.97 -25.41
CA ARG A 230 -12.47 -13.97 -26.46
C ARG A 230 -13.80 -13.54 -27.09
N LEU A 231 -14.70 -14.49 -27.30
CA LEU A 231 -16.00 -14.20 -27.93
C LEU A 231 -16.87 -13.32 -27.02
N ALA A 232 -16.83 -13.55 -25.70
CA ALA A 232 -17.55 -12.70 -24.73
C ALA A 232 -16.97 -11.28 -24.75
N ALA A 233 -15.64 -11.14 -24.72
CA ALA A 233 -14.97 -9.85 -24.82
C ALA A 233 -15.32 -9.12 -26.12
N MET A 234 -15.32 -9.83 -27.27
CA MET A 234 -15.67 -9.23 -28.58
C MET A 234 -17.12 -8.76 -28.65
N ARG A 235 -18.08 -9.50 -28.07
CA ARG A 235 -19.48 -9.08 -28.00
C ARG A 235 -19.62 -7.81 -27.16
N GLN A 236 -18.95 -7.75 -26.03
CA GLN A 236 -18.94 -6.57 -25.15
C GLN A 236 -18.33 -5.36 -25.87
N ALA A 237 -17.19 -5.56 -26.54
CA ALA A 237 -16.49 -4.51 -27.27
C ALA A 237 -17.35 -3.97 -28.43
N ALA A 238 -17.96 -4.85 -29.22
CA ALA A 238 -18.81 -4.47 -30.35
C ALA A 238 -20.04 -3.65 -29.92
N ALA A 239 -20.62 -3.98 -28.79
CA ALA A 239 -21.79 -3.24 -28.24
C ALA A 239 -21.46 -1.79 -27.85
N GLN A 240 -20.18 -1.47 -27.65
CA GLN A 240 -19.77 -0.19 -27.07
C GLN A 240 -18.65 0.51 -27.85
N GLY A 241 -18.30 0.03 -29.06
CA GLY A 241 -17.25 0.63 -29.88
C GLY A 241 -15.86 0.53 -29.27
N ALA A 242 -15.60 -0.54 -28.53
CA ALA A 242 -14.34 -0.80 -27.84
C ALA A 242 -13.46 -1.80 -28.60
N SER A 243 -12.20 -1.91 -28.21
CA SER A 243 -11.25 -2.90 -28.74
C SER A 243 -11.05 -4.03 -27.73
N VAL A 244 -10.54 -5.19 -28.19
CA VAL A 244 -10.22 -6.34 -27.35
C VAL A 244 -8.74 -6.62 -27.44
N ARG A 245 -8.08 -6.83 -26.27
CA ARG A 245 -6.68 -7.26 -26.21
C ARG A 245 -6.50 -8.49 -25.32
N PRO A 246 -5.50 -9.34 -25.60
CA PRO A 246 -5.12 -10.40 -24.66
C PRO A 246 -4.37 -9.82 -23.45
N VAL A 247 -4.65 -10.39 -22.29
CA VAL A 247 -3.94 -10.14 -21.02
C VAL A 247 -3.40 -11.47 -20.51
N PHE A 248 -2.11 -11.54 -20.22
CA PHE A 248 -1.46 -12.76 -19.76
C PHE A 248 -1.34 -12.74 -18.25
N LEU A 249 -1.98 -13.69 -17.59
CA LEU A 249 -1.93 -13.91 -16.15
C LEU A 249 -1.28 -15.28 -15.88
N GLY A 250 0.03 -15.28 -15.70
CA GLY A 250 0.80 -16.52 -15.59
C GLY A 250 0.67 -17.36 -16.86
N HIS A 251 0.10 -18.57 -16.71
CA HIS A 251 -0.15 -19.49 -17.83
C HIS A 251 -1.52 -19.33 -18.53
N SER A 252 -2.34 -18.40 -18.05
CA SER A 252 -3.69 -18.19 -18.58
C SER A 252 -3.76 -16.93 -19.43
N THR A 253 -4.46 -17.01 -20.58
CA THR A 253 -4.78 -15.85 -21.40
C THR A 253 -6.18 -15.38 -21.08
N MET A 254 -6.29 -14.13 -20.63
CA MET A 254 -7.55 -13.42 -20.43
C MET A 254 -7.74 -12.38 -21.54
N TRP A 255 -8.93 -11.82 -21.64
CA TRP A 255 -9.27 -10.84 -22.65
C TRP A 255 -9.84 -9.60 -21.99
N ALA A 256 -9.19 -8.45 -22.21
CA ALA A 256 -9.67 -7.16 -21.72
C ALA A 256 -10.37 -6.39 -22.84
N VAL A 257 -11.40 -5.65 -22.48
CA VAL A 257 -12.10 -4.71 -23.36
C VAL A 257 -11.64 -3.30 -23.03
N ARG A 258 -11.20 -2.55 -24.04
CA ARG A 258 -10.60 -1.22 -23.90
C ARG A 258 -11.35 -0.17 -24.68
N TYR A 259 -11.59 0.96 -24.03
CA TYR A 259 -12.13 2.19 -24.61
C TYR A 259 -11.01 3.22 -24.74
N GLY A 260 -11.00 3.98 -25.77
CA GLY A 260 -9.98 4.99 -26.07
C GLY A 260 -9.32 4.77 -27.43
N PRO A 261 -8.14 5.36 -27.70
CA PRO A 261 -7.35 6.16 -26.73
C PRO A 261 -7.98 7.51 -26.40
N PHE A 262 -7.74 7.98 -25.16
CA PHE A 262 -8.11 9.32 -24.73
C PHE A 262 -6.85 10.17 -24.58
N THR A 263 -6.93 11.43 -24.97
CA THR A 263 -5.81 12.37 -24.85
C THR A 263 -5.84 13.12 -23.51
N THR A 264 -7.03 13.30 -22.95
CA THR A 264 -7.24 14.04 -21.70
C THR A 264 -7.74 13.14 -20.58
N ILE A 265 -7.35 13.49 -19.36
CA ILE A 265 -7.82 12.79 -18.14
C ILE A 265 -9.34 12.91 -18.00
N SER A 266 -9.92 14.08 -18.33
CA SER A 266 -11.36 14.31 -18.25
C SER A 266 -12.17 13.37 -19.16
N GLU A 267 -11.68 13.10 -20.37
CA GLU A 267 -12.32 12.14 -21.29
C GLU A 267 -12.27 10.72 -20.74
N ALA A 268 -11.10 10.30 -20.21
CA ALA A 268 -10.93 8.99 -19.60
C ALA A 268 -11.81 8.83 -18.36
N ASP A 269 -11.88 9.84 -17.49
CA ASP A 269 -12.75 9.83 -16.31
C ASP A 269 -14.24 9.73 -16.69
N ALA A 270 -14.67 10.48 -17.72
CA ALA A 270 -16.03 10.40 -18.23
C ALA A 270 -16.36 9.01 -18.81
N ALA A 271 -15.39 8.40 -19.52
CA ALA A 271 -15.55 7.05 -20.05
C ALA A 271 -15.59 6.00 -18.92
N LEU A 272 -14.72 6.10 -17.92
CA LEU A 272 -14.72 5.23 -16.74
C LEU A 272 -16.06 5.33 -15.98
N LYS A 273 -16.55 6.55 -15.74
CA LYS A 273 -17.83 6.76 -15.07
C LYS A 273 -18.99 6.09 -15.82
N ARG A 274 -19.01 6.19 -17.15
CA ARG A 274 -20.02 5.49 -17.97
C ARG A 274 -19.89 3.97 -17.85
N ALA A 275 -18.67 3.42 -17.92
CA ALA A 275 -18.43 1.99 -17.80
C ALA A 275 -18.92 1.47 -16.43
N LEU A 276 -18.58 2.15 -15.34
CA LEU A 276 -19.04 1.79 -14.00
C LEU A 276 -20.56 1.87 -13.86
N ALA A 277 -21.20 2.89 -14.44
CA ALA A 277 -22.66 3.04 -14.43
C ALA A 277 -23.40 1.93 -15.18
N THR A 278 -22.76 1.28 -16.15
CA THR A 278 -23.33 0.13 -16.87
C THR A 278 -23.07 -1.22 -16.19
N GLY A 279 -22.53 -1.20 -14.97
CA GLY A 279 -22.25 -2.40 -14.18
C GLY A 279 -20.89 -3.05 -14.44
N LEU A 280 -20.00 -2.43 -15.22
CA LEU A 280 -18.64 -2.91 -15.47
C LEU A 280 -17.71 -2.52 -14.31
N THR A 281 -17.95 -3.11 -13.14
CA THR A 281 -17.33 -2.72 -11.87
C THR A 281 -15.81 -2.93 -11.82
N GLY A 282 -15.26 -3.80 -12.69
CA GLY A 282 -13.82 -4.02 -12.86
C GLY A 282 -13.09 -2.93 -13.65
N SER A 283 -13.83 -1.95 -14.22
CA SER A 283 -13.22 -0.92 -15.07
C SER A 283 -12.24 -0.04 -14.31
N HIS A 284 -11.13 0.31 -14.96
CA HIS A 284 -10.08 1.19 -14.42
C HIS A 284 -9.37 1.93 -15.56
N ILE A 285 -8.61 2.99 -15.23
CA ILE A 285 -7.81 3.74 -16.19
C ILE A 285 -6.40 3.15 -16.27
N VAL A 286 -5.94 2.93 -17.50
CA VAL A 286 -4.59 2.46 -17.84
C VAL A 286 -3.89 3.51 -18.71
N VAL A 287 -2.58 3.62 -18.56
CA VAL A 287 -1.72 4.54 -19.32
C VAL A 287 -0.75 3.72 -20.18
N GLU A 288 -0.75 3.92 -21.47
CA GLU A 288 0.19 3.27 -22.42
C GLU A 288 0.64 4.23 -23.51
#